data_18eb2c23f7a8018ba46ddf388173e495
#
_entry.id   18eb2c23f7a8018ba46ddf388173e495
#
_cell.length_a   1.000
_cell.length_b   1.000
_cell.length_c   1.000
_cell.angle_alpha   90.00
_cell.angle_beta   90.00
_cell.angle_gamma   90.00
#
_symmetry.space_group_name_H-M   'P 1'
#
loop_
_entity.id
_entity.type
_entity.pdbx_description
1 polymer ?
#
loop_
_entity_poly.entity_id
_entity_poly.type
_entity_poly.pdbx_seq_one_letter_code
_entity_poly.pdbx_strand_id
1 'polypeptide(L)'
;TEEEFKDIFKTYEFEGVIYFSNYLTFHGTMEGEIETLRKLLHYYKGNLNSRLLYITGPDSLYEDTTGKTLMVRSAEEFCRQYGELHQIAVKILRVPYLYSGTYEEDYFFKLFSTVINKKQITFEEAPAQEMHFLALSDLGDLLYKIFDNWGEGSACLQVPQVFHFTFQQFGERLAQMFPAANITYLSEVLIRDGISDDHVLRNEYGWFPKISLLEELTEIYEDYCEKTNHKTRKIDVVKTFLKVHDKIVKIAELLLTFFVFEALNRVAGNQVQFQMIDLRLVYIVLFSSLYGINYGLAAAGLETLSLLAAYTKTGIGWTTLFYEPSNWIPFIFYFAV
;
A
#
# COMPACT_ATOMS: atom_id res chain seq x y z
N THR A 1 -15.17 6.24 -4.24
CA THR A 1 -16.51 5.75 -4.65
C THR A 1 -17.07 6.63 -5.76
N GLU A 2 -18.17 6.20 -6.42
CA GLU A 2 -18.82 6.98 -7.50
C GLU A 2 -19.40 8.31 -6.98
N GLU A 3 -19.89 8.32 -5.75
CA GLU A 3 -20.40 9.54 -5.09
C GLU A 3 -19.29 10.54 -4.84
N GLU A 4 -18.08 10.08 -4.46
CA GLU A 4 -16.93 10.97 -4.25
C GLU A 4 -16.51 11.67 -5.54
N PHE A 5 -16.44 10.97 -6.68
CA PHE A 5 -16.18 11.59 -7.98
C PHE A 5 -17.23 12.66 -8.31
N LYS A 6 -18.49 12.34 -8.12
CA LYS A 6 -19.59 13.27 -8.38
C LYS A 6 -19.51 14.53 -7.53
N ASP A 7 -19.18 14.40 -6.25
CA ASP A 7 -19.08 15.52 -5.33
C ASP A 7 -17.86 16.41 -5.63
N ILE A 8 -16.71 15.78 -5.96
CA ILE A 8 -15.50 16.52 -6.34
C ILE A 8 -15.76 17.38 -7.59
N PHE A 9 -16.28 16.77 -8.67
CA PHE A 9 -16.52 17.49 -9.93
C PHE A 9 -17.72 18.45 -9.90
N LYS A 10 -18.60 18.37 -8.90
CA LYS A 10 -19.62 19.37 -8.64
C LYS A 10 -19.11 20.58 -7.86
N THR A 11 -18.15 20.34 -6.96
CA THR A 11 -17.66 21.35 -6.02
C THR A 11 -16.54 22.18 -6.62
N TYR A 12 -15.72 21.57 -7.47
CA TYR A 12 -14.51 22.19 -8.02
C TYR A 12 -14.56 22.24 -9.55
N GLU A 13 -14.13 23.36 -10.13
CA GLU A 13 -13.84 23.50 -11.55
C GLU A 13 -12.35 23.22 -11.79
N PHE A 14 -12.04 22.24 -12.64
CA PHE A 14 -10.67 21.87 -12.95
C PHE A 14 -10.29 22.34 -14.35
N GLU A 15 -9.17 23.03 -14.49
CA GLU A 15 -8.59 23.37 -15.79
C GLU A 15 -8.03 22.17 -16.53
N GLY A 16 -7.63 21.13 -15.80
CA GLY A 16 -7.11 19.89 -16.33
C GLY A 16 -7.09 18.78 -15.29
N VAL A 17 -7.09 17.55 -15.76
CA VAL A 17 -6.99 16.35 -14.95
C VAL A 17 -5.81 15.51 -15.46
N ILE A 18 -4.97 15.04 -14.54
CA ILE A 18 -3.95 14.06 -14.82
C ILE A 18 -4.42 12.73 -14.25
N TYR A 19 -4.55 11.73 -15.08
CA TYR A 19 -4.87 10.39 -14.65
C TYR A 19 -3.67 9.46 -14.86
N PHE A 20 -3.19 8.93 -13.76
CA PHE A 20 -2.13 7.91 -13.78
C PHE A 20 -2.77 6.52 -13.87
N SER A 21 -2.41 5.77 -14.90
CA SER A 21 -2.83 4.39 -15.02
C SER A 21 -2.37 3.56 -13.81
N ASN A 22 -3.23 2.68 -13.32
CA ASN A 22 -2.87 1.71 -12.27
C ASN A 22 -1.70 0.80 -12.69
N TYR A 23 -1.46 0.71 -13.98
CA TYR A 23 -0.40 -0.10 -14.58
C TYR A 23 1.01 0.53 -14.47
N LEU A 24 1.12 1.77 -14.03
CA LEU A 24 2.40 2.43 -13.77
C LEU A 24 3.12 1.89 -12.54
N THR A 25 2.40 1.24 -11.65
CA THR A 25 2.99 0.56 -10.49
C THR A 25 3.45 -0.84 -10.89
N PHE A 26 4.58 -1.28 -10.39
CA PHE A 26 5.20 -2.58 -10.71
C PHE A 26 4.27 -3.80 -10.47
N HIS A 27 3.25 -3.65 -9.65
CA HIS A 27 2.21 -4.66 -9.37
C HIS A 27 0.81 -4.21 -9.80
N GLY A 28 0.73 -3.14 -10.59
CA GLY A 28 -0.54 -2.63 -11.08
C GLY A 28 -1.22 -3.62 -12.03
N THR A 29 -2.55 -3.63 -12.00
CA THR A 29 -3.38 -4.41 -12.91
C THR A 29 -4.27 -3.49 -13.71
N MET A 30 -4.59 -3.88 -14.95
CA MET A 30 -5.56 -3.15 -15.79
C MET A 30 -7.02 -3.44 -15.40
N GLU A 31 -7.23 -4.27 -14.38
CA GLU A 31 -8.57 -4.60 -13.91
C GLU A 31 -9.28 -3.35 -13.40
N GLY A 32 -10.43 -3.05 -13.97
CA GLY A 32 -11.21 -1.86 -13.63
C GLY A 32 -10.70 -0.54 -14.21
N GLU A 33 -9.58 -0.51 -14.95
CA GLU A 33 -9.01 0.72 -15.53
C GLU A 33 -10.02 1.46 -16.40
N ILE A 34 -10.58 0.78 -17.39
CA ILE A 34 -11.56 1.37 -18.32
C ILE A 34 -12.81 1.84 -17.56
N GLU A 35 -13.26 1.09 -16.57
CA GLU A 35 -14.42 1.47 -15.77
C GLU A 35 -14.15 2.73 -14.93
N THR A 36 -12.95 2.86 -14.37
CA THR A 36 -12.52 4.05 -13.63
C THR A 36 -12.42 5.26 -14.56
N LEU A 37 -11.81 5.10 -15.73
CA LEU A 37 -11.73 6.13 -16.76
C LEU A 37 -13.11 6.56 -17.24
N ARG A 38 -14.02 5.61 -17.47
CA ARG A 38 -15.41 5.90 -17.85
C ARG A 38 -16.11 6.75 -16.79
N LYS A 39 -15.96 6.43 -15.51
CA LYS A 39 -16.53 7.22 -14.41
C LYS A 39 -15.93 8.62 -14.34
N LEU A 40 -14.60 8.71 -14.38
CA LEU A 40 -13.88 9.98 -14.38
C LEU A 40 -14.40 10.90 -15.51
N LEU A 41 -14.34 10.41 -16.73
CA LEU A 41 -14.71 11.16 -17.93
C LEU A 41 -16.20 11.51 -17.93
N HIS A 42 -17.07 10.66 -17.39
CA HIS A 42 -18.50 10.92 -17.27
C HIS A 42 -18.80 12.14 -16.40
N TYR A 43 -18.10 12.30 -15.28
CA TYR A 43 -18.30 13.44 -14.36
C TYR A 43 -17.50 14.67 -14.78
N TYR A 44 -16.40 14.49 -15.49
CA TYR A 44 -15.53 15.57 -15.96
C TYR A 44 -16.07 16.27 -17.22
N LYS A 45 -16.96 15.62 -17.98
CA LYS A 45 -17.59 16.21 -19.17
C LYS A 45 -18.44 17.42 -18.80
N GLY A 46 -18.40 18.44 -19.63
CA GLY A 46 -19.28 19.62 -19.51
C GLY A 46 -18.58 20.92 -19.18
N ASN A 47 -17.30 20.91 -18.86
CA ASN A 47 -16.51 22.14 -18.74
C ASN A 47 -15.93 22.53 -20.11
N LEU A 48 -16.16 23.75 -20.55
CA LEU A 48 -15.52 24.33 -21.72
C LEU A 48 -14.00 24.34 -21.48
N ASN A 49 -13.21 23.75 -22.38
CA ASN A 49 -11.75 23.59 -22.29
C ASN A 49 -11.26 22.50 -21.31
N SER A 50 -12.08 21.49 -21.03
CA SER A 50 -11.61 20.32 -20.25
C SER A 50 -10.41 19.65 -20.88
N ARG A 51 -9.34 19.43 -20.09
CA ARG A 51 -8.10 18.81 -20.52
C ARG A 51 -7.84 17.55 -19.71
N LEU A 52 -7.59 16.43 -20.37
CA LEU A 52 -7.20 15.18 -19.73
C LEU A 52 -5.84 14.75 -20.22
N LEU A 53 -4.89 14.57 -19.31
CA LEU A 53 -3.64 13.88 -19.57
C LEU A 53 -3.72 12.47 -18.99
N TYR A 54 -3.78 11.47 -19.87
CA TYR A 54 -3.76 10.07 -19.48
C TYR A 54 -2.33 9.54 -19.59
N ILE A 55 -1.74 9.16 -18.44
CA ILE A 55 -0.37 8.63 -18.38
C ILE A 55 -0.44 7.13 -18.32
N THR A 56 0.15 6.47 -19.34
CA THR A 56 0.18 5.02 -19.49
C THR A 56 1.55 4.43 -19.19
N GLY A 57 1.59 3.15 -18.86
CA GLY A 57 2.79 2.48 -18.42
C GLY A 57 3.68 1.92 -19.54
N PRO A 58 4.77 1.25 -19.17
CA PRO A 58 5.83 0.83 -20.07
C PRO A 58 5.38 -0.12 -21.19
N ASP A 59 4.36 -0.95 -20.94
CA ASP A 59 3.86 -1.88 -21.98
C ASP A 59 3.27 -1.16 -23.21
N SER A 60 2.86 0.12 -23.07
CA SER A 60 2.38 0.92 -24.19
C SER A 60 3.50 1.34 -25.16
N LEU A 61 4.74 1.31 -24.69
CA LEU A 61 5.92 1.72 -25.46
C LEU A 61 6.36 0.66 -26.48
N TYR A 62 6.01 -0.60 -26.25
CA TYR A 62 6.40 -1.70 -27.12
C TYR A 62 5.39 -1.91 -28.27
N GLU A 63 5.89 -2.36 -29.41
CA GLU A 63 5.07 -2.65 -30.60
C GLU A 63 4.49 -4.07 -30.61
N ASP A 64 4.80 -4.86 -29.59
CA ASP A 64 4.30 -6.23 -29.50
C ASP A 64 2.77 -6.29 -29.33
N THR A 65 2.23 -7.49 -29.53
CA THR A 65 0.80 -7.76 -29.40
C THR A 65 0.48 -8.62 -28.18
N THR A 66 1.23 -8.46 -27.11
CA THR A 66 0.94 -9.15 -25.86
C THR A 66 -0.41 -8.72 -25.31
N GLY A 67 -1.04 -9.57 -24.49
CA GLY A 67 -2.31 -9.23 -23.87
C GLY A 67 -2.26 -7.94 -23.04
N LYS A 68 -1.12 -7.66 -22.41
CA LYS A 68 -0.89 -6.43 -21.62
C LYS A 68 -0.88 -5.21 -22.53
N THR A 69 -0.08 -5.24 -23.62
CA THR A 69 0.00 -4.14 -24.59
C THR A 69 -1.37 -3.84 -25.21
N LEU A 70 -2.14 -4.88 -25.57
CA LEU A 70 -3.48 -4.70 -26.12
C LEU A 70 -4.45 -4.06 -25.12
N MET A 71 -4.39 -4.42 -23.84
CA MET A 71 -5.23 -3.82 -22.81
C MET A 71 -4.93 -2.34 -22.61
N VAL A 72 -3.64 -1.97 -22.53
CA VAL A 72 -3.22 -0.57 -22.38
C VAL A 72 -3.68 0.25 -23.59
N ARG A 73 -3.44 -0.22 -24.80
CA ARG A 73 -3.88 0.45 -26.03
C ARG A 73 -5.39 0.58 -26.13
N SER A 74 -6.15 -0.40 -25.63
CA SER A 74 -7.61 -0.30 -25.58
C SER A 74 -8.08 0.80 -24.63
N ALA A 75 -7.40 1.01 -23.49
CA ALA A 75 -7.70 2.10 -22.59
C ALA A 75 -7.32 3.49 -23.18
N GLU A 76 -6.19 3.58 -23.89
CA GLU A 76 -5.79 4.78 -24.63
C GLU A 76 -6.82 5.16 -25.68
N GLU A 77 -7.25 4.18 -26.47
CA GLU A 77 -8.24 4.40 -27.51
C GLU A 77 -9.61 4.77 -26.95
N PHE A 78 -10.00 4.14 -25.84
CA PHE A 78 -11.22 4.52 -25.11
C PHE A 78 -11.17 5.99 -24.67
N CYS A 79 -10.07 6.44 -24.07
CA CYS A 79 -9.91 7.84 -23.67
C CYS A 79 -9.99 8.80 -24.85
N ARG A 80 -9.34 8.47 -25.96
CA ARG A 80 -9.33 9.30 -27.18
C ARG A 80 -10.74 9.44 -27.76
N GLN A 81 -11.42 8.32 -28.00
CA GLN A 81 -12.78 8.33 -28.57
C GLN A 81 -13.80 9.01 -27.68
N TYR A 82 -13.72 8.76 -26.34
CA TYR A 82 -14.61 9.40 -25.40
C TYR A 82 -14.37 10.90 -25.33
N GLY A 83 -13.12 11.33 -25.39
CA GLY A 83 -12.73 12.74 -25.44
C GLY A 83 -13.30 13.45 -26.68
N GLU A 84 -13.12 12.84 -27.86
CA GLU A 84 -13.69 13.36 -29.12
C GLU A 84 -15.23 13.52 -29.05
N LEU A 85 -15.91 12.47 -28.52
CA LEU A 85 -17.36 12.47 -28.41
C LEU A 85 -17.89 13.57 -27.46
N HIS A 86 -17.16 13.90 -26.40
CA HIS A 86 -17.59 14.82 -25.35
C HIS A 86 -16.81 16.14 -25.34
N GLN A 87 -16.02 16.42 -26.37
CA GLN A 87 -15.22 17.65 -26.52
C GLN A 87 -14.24 17.89 -25.37
N ILE A 88 -13.66 16.82 -24.84
CA ILE A 88 -12.58 16.87 -23.85
C ILE A 88 -11.25 16.77 -24.63
N ALA A 89 -10.34 17.71 -24.43
CA ALA A 89 -9.02 17.66 -25.03
C ALA A 89 -8.19 16.59 -24.31
N VAL A 90 -7.98 15.44 -24.96
CA VAL A 90 -7.23 14.32 -24.40
C VAL A 90 -5.83 14.26 -25.00
N LYS A 91 -4.83 14.18 -24.12
CA LYS A 91 -3.46 13.78 -24.47
C LYS A 91 -3.10 12.50 -23.75
N ILE A 92 -2.41 11.61 -24.44
CA ILE A 92 -1.88 10.35 -23.91
C ILE A 92 -0.38 10.50 -23.77
N LEU A 93 0.16 10.21 -22.59
CA LEU A 93 1.59 10.20 -22.34
C LEU A 93 2.03 8.79 -21.99
N ARG A 94 2.82 8.17 -22.87
CA ARG A 94 3.43 6.85 -22.65
C ARG A 94 4.76 7.03 -21.96
N VAL A 95 4.86 6.46 -20.75
CA VAL A 95 6.07 6.57 -19.94
C VAL A 95 6.66 5.20 -19.63
N PRO A 96 7.98 5.11 -19.46
CA PRO A 96 8.65 3.90 -19.00
C PRO A 96 8.38 3.68 -17.49
N TYR A 97 9.02 2.70 -16.91
CA TYR A 97 8.96 2.48 -15.44
C TYR A 97 9.46 3.73 -14.72
N LEU A 98 8.63 4.22 -13.78
CA LEU A 98 8.97 5.38 -12.97
C LEU A 98 9.76 4.96 -11.74
N TYR A 99 10.74 5.78 -11.35
CA TYR A 99 11.48 5.58 -10.12
C TYR A 99 11.72 6.91 -9.39
N SER A 100 11.83 6.84 -8.08
CA SER A 100 12.20 7.98 -7.24
C SER A 100 13.19 7.63 -6.14
N GLY A 101 13.37 6.35 -5.85
CA GLY A 101 14.16 5.87 -4.70
C GLY A 101 13.56 6.21 -3.34
N THR A 102 12.51 7.02 -3.31
CA THR A 102 11.97 7.59 -2.08
C THR A 102 10.66 6.94 -1.60
N TYR A 103 10.01 6.16 -2.44
CA TYR A 103 8.69 5.59 -2.20
C TYR A 103 8.76 4.09 -1.91
N GLU A 104 8.09 3.61 -0.85
CA GLU A 104 8.17 2.19 -0.43
C GLU A 104 7.63 1.21 -1.47
N GLU A 105 6.72 1.67 -2.33
CA GLU A 105 6.17 0.88 -3.45
C GLU A 105 7.07 0.90 -4.68
N ASP A 106 8.12 1.74 -4.69
CA ASP A 106 9.07 1.86 -5.79
C ASP A 106 9.79 0.53 -6.06
N TYR A 107 10.06 0.26 -7.33
CA TYR A 107 10.79 -0.91 -7.78
C TYR A 107 12.14 -1.04 -7.07
N PHE A 108 12.91 0.06 -6.98
CA PHE A 108 14.25 0.06 -6.37
C PHE A 108 14.21 -0.16 -4.87
N PHE A 109 13.22 0.37 -4.18
CA PHE A 109 13.05 0.13 -2.76
C PHE A 109 12.83 -1.36 -2.47
N LYS A 110 12.00 -2.02 -3.24
CA LYS A 110 11.75 -3.47 -3.14
C LYS A 110 12.98 -4.28 -3.54
N LEU A 111 13.68 -3.86 -4.59
CA LEU A 111 14.91 -4.48 -5.07
C LEU A 111 15.99 -4.45 -3.97
N PHE A 112 16.33 -3.29 -3.42
CA PHE A 112 17.33 -3.16 -2.36
C PHE A 112 16.95 -3.95 -1.11
N SER A 113 15.71 -3.89 -0.70
CA SER A 113 15.21 -4.70 0.42
C SER A 113 15.41 -6.19 0.17
N THR A 114 15.16 -6.66 -1.06
CA THR A 114 15.33 -8.07 -1.43
C THR A 114 16.80 -8.46 -1.45
N VAL A 115 17.67 -7.63 -2.04
CA VAL A 115 19.13 -7.88 -2.09
C VAL A 115 19.72 -7.99 -0.69
N ILE A 116 19.38 -7.06 0.19
CA ILE A 116 19.92 -7.02 1.55
C ILE A 116 19.46 -8.23 2.36
N ASN A 117 18.16 -8.56 2.26
CA ASN A 117 17.58 -9.61 3.09
C ASN A 117 17.84 -11.02 2.56
N LYS A 118 17.76 -11.23 1.24
CA LYS A 118 17.84 -12.56 0.61
C LYS A 118 19.20 -12.83 -0.03
N LYS A 119 20.03 -11.80 -0.26
CA LYS A 119 21.30 -11.88 -1.00
C LYS A 119 21.15 -12.54 -2.37
N GLN A 120 20.00 -12.39 -2.98
CA GLN A 120 19.68 -12.96 -4.28
C GLN A 120 18.71 -12.03 -5.01
N ILE A 121 18.94 -11.83 -6.30
CA ILE A 121 18.03 -11.16 -7.24
C ILE A 121 17.82 -12.08 -8.43
N THR A 122 16.58 -12.20 -8.87
CA THR A 122 16.25 -12.85 -10.13
C THR A 122 15.49 -11.83 -10.98
N PHE A 123 16.06 -11.48 -12.13
CA PHE A 123 15.37 -10.68 -13.13
C PHE A 123 14.50 -11.58 -14.01
N GLU A 124 13.27 -11.16 -14.24
CA GLU A 124 12.34 -11.87 -15.13
C GLU A 124 12.67 -11.60 -16.60
N GLU A 125 13.40 -10.52 -16.88
CA GLU A 125 13.81 -10.10 -18.19
C GLU A 125 15.10 -10.79 -18.63
N ALA A 126 15.29 -10.86 -19.96
CA ALA A 126 16.53 -11.37 -20.55
C ALA A 126 17.71 -10.40 -20.25
N PRO A 127 18.95 -10.91 -20.09
CA PRO A 127 20.12 -10.07 -19.83
C PRO A 127 20.33 -8.97 -20.87
N ALA A 128 20.04 -9.28 -22.16
CA ALA A 128 20.21 -8.37 -23.28
C ALA A 128 19.02 -7.41 -23.48
N GLN A 129 17.93 -7.57 -22.70
CA GLN A 129 16.79 -6.66 -22.77
C GLN A 129 17.22 -5.26 -22.31
N GLU A 130 16.91 -4.25 -23.09
CA GLU A 130 17.12 -2.85 -22.68
C GLU A 130 16.17 -2.47 -21.53
N MET A 131 16.71 -1.75 -20.56
CA MET A 131 15.95 -1.17 -19.46
C MET A 131 15.46 0.21 -19.83
N HIS A 132 14.21 0.47 -19.55
CA HIS A 132 13.61 1.76 -19.80
C HIS A 132 12.98 2.30 -18.52
N PHE A 133 13.63 3.29 -17.93
CA PHE A 133 13.24 3.93 -16.68
C PHE A 133 13.26 5.45 -16.81
N LEU A 134 12.39 6.12 -16.06
CA LEU A 134 12.30 7.57 -16.00
C LEU A 134 12.27 8.03 -14.54
N ALA A 135 13.11 8.98 -14.20
CA ALA A 135 13.08 9.61 -12.89
C ALA A 135 11.77 10.40 -12.70
N LEU A 136 11.20 10.32 -11.52
CA LEU A 136 9.94 11.01 -11.20
C LEU A 136 10.09 12.53 -11.27
N SER A 137 11.28 13.06 -11.00
CA SER A 137 11.62 14.49 -11.18
C SER A 137 11.58 14.92 -12.65
N ASP A 138 12.12 14.10 -13.58
CA ASP A 138 12.04 14.36 -15.01
C ASP A 138 10.59 14.32 -15.51
N LEU A 139 9.77 13.39 -14.99
CA LEU A 139 8.33 13.36 -15.28
C LEU A 139 7.66 14.67 -14.80
N GLY A 140 7.98 15.16 -13.60
CA GLY A 140 7.45 16.42 -13.09
C GLY A 140 7.72 17.60 -14.01
N ASP A 141 8.96 17.73 -14.50
CA ASP A 141 9.36 18.74 -15.49
C ASP A 141 8.55 18.60 -16.81
N LEU A 142 8.34 17.37 -17.26
CA LEU A 142 7.56 17.09 -18.47
C LEU A 142 6.10 17.50 -18.31
N LEU A 143 5.47 17.11 -17.20
CA LEU A 143 4.07 17.44 -16.91
C LEU A 143 3.86 18.95 -16.92
N TYR A 144 4.75 19.71 -16.27
CA TYR A 144 4.69 21.16 -16.29
C TYR A 144 4.71 21.71 -17.71
N LYS A 145 5.65 21.24 -18.55
CA LYS A 145 5.77 21.69 -19.93
C LYS A 145 4.56 21.34 -20.80
N ILE A 146 3.98 20.14 -20.60
CA ILE A 146 2.77 19.73 -21.35
C ILE A 146 1.59 20.63 -21.00
N PHE A 147 1.39 20.95 -19.73
CA PHE A 147 0.27 21.81 -19.32
C PHE A 147 0.47 23.28 -19.69
N ASP A 148 1.71 23.78 -19.61
CA ASP A 148 2.06 25.15 -20.01
C ASP A 148 1.90 25.34 -21.54
N ASN A 149 2.20 24.33 -22.32
CA ASN A 149 2.08 24.33 -23.78
C ASN A 149 1.11 23.25 -24.28
N TRP A 150 -0.14 23.30 -23.80
CA TRP A 150 -1.14 22.29 -24.17
C TRP A 150 -1.48 22.27 -25.66
N GLY A 151 -1.52 23.41 -26.32
CA GLY A 151 -1.64 23.67 -27.76
C GLY A 151 -2.30 22.59 -28.64
N GLU A 152 -2.16 22.76 -29.98
CA GLU A 152 -2.65 21.80 -30.96
C GLU A 152 -1.65 20.65 -31.27
N GLY A 153 -0.66 20.45 -30.35
CA GLY A 153 0.38 19.42 -30.55
C GLY A 153 -0.19 18.00 -30.52
N SER A 154 0.69 17.04 -30.75
CA SER A 154 0.36 15.61 -30.85
C SER A 154 -0.48 15.11 -29.70
N ALA A 155 -1.53 14.35 -30.00
CA ALA A 155 -2.43 13.78 -28.99
C ALA A 155 -1.81 12.58 -28.25
N CYS A 156 -0.80 11.93 -28.85
CA CYS A 156 -0.06 10.83 -28.24
C CYS A 156 1.41 11.21 -28.15
N LEU A 157 1.91 11.25 -26.93
CA LEU A 157 3.28 11.61 -26.57
C LEU A 157 3.97 10.37 -26.00
N GLN A 158 5.24 10.18 -26.37
CA GLN A 158 6.03 9.05 -25.92
C GLN A 158 7.35 9.54 -25.33
N VAL A 159 7.71 9.06 -24.15
CA VAL A 159 9.02 9.38 -23.56
C VAL A 159 10.12 8.68 -24.36
N PRO A 160 11.07 9.43 -24.95
CA PRO A 160 12.15 8.85 -25.73
C PRO A 160 13.13 8.09 -24.83
N GLN A 161 13.70 7.03 -25.36
CA GLN A 161 14.79 6.31 -24.72
C GLN A 161 16.12 7.00 -25.06
N VAL A 162 16.64 7.78 -24.10
CA VAL A 162 17.91 8.51 -24.26
C VAL A 162 19.08 7.70 -23.71
N PHE A 163 18.85 6.98 -22.61
CA PHE A 163 19.87 6.18 -21.96
C PHE A 163 19.68 4.71 -22.32
N HIS A 164 20.66 4.15 -23.03
CA HIS A 164 20.65 2.77 -23.50
C HIS A 164 21.51 1.92 -22.58
N PHE A 165 20.88 1.09 -21.75
CA PHE A 165 21.56 0.09 -20.95
C PHE A 165 20.66 -1.14 -20.75
N THR A 166 21.31 -2.29 -20.58
CA THR A 166 20.64 -3.59 -20.47
C THR A 166 20.48 -4.02 -19.03
N PHE A 167 19.60 -5.01 -18.80
CA PHE A 167 19.49 -5.68 -17.49
C PHE A 167 20.81 -6.31 -17.04
N GLN A 168 21.65 -6.77 -18.00
CA GLN A 168 22.98 -7.26 -17.67
C GLN A 168 23.87 -6.17 -17.07
N GLN A 169 23.96 -5.00 -17.72
CA GLN A 169 24.77 -3.87 -17.25
C GLN A 169 24.27 -3.36 -15.88
N PHE A 170 22.98 -3.35 -15.69
CA PHE A 170 22.37 -3.02 -14.40
C PHE A 170 22.73 -4.06 -13.33
N GLY A 171 22.63 -5.35 -13.65
CA GLY A 171 23.04 -6.44 -12.76
C GLY A 171 24.51 -6.36 -12.38
N GLU A 172 25.41 -6.07 -13.35
CA GLU A 172 26.83 -5.86 -13.08
C GLU A 172 27.07 -4.69 -12.11
N ARG A 173 26.31 -3.59 -12.26
CA ARG A 173 26.37 -2.46 -11.33
C ARG A 173 25.88 -2.84 -9.94
N LEU A 174 24.80 -3.59 -9.84
CA LEU A 174 24.32 -4.10 -8.55
C LEU A 174 25.32 -5.08 -7.91
N ALA A 175 25.99 -5.94 -8.69
CA ALA A 175 27.02 -6.85 -8.18
C ALA A 175 28.21 -6.08 -7.60
N GLN A 176 28.59 -4.94 -8.18
CA GLN A 176 29.62 -4.06 -7.62
C GLN A 176 29.19 -3.45 -6.28
N MET A 177 27.92 -3.05 -6.15
CA MET A 177 27.37 -2.49 -4.92
C MET A 177 27.15 -3.56 -3.83
N PHE A 178 26.78 -4.77 -4.24
CA PHE A 178 26.44 -5.88 -3.35
C PHE A 178 27.24 -7.15 -3.72
N PRO A 179 28.54 -7.24 -3.40
CA PRO A 179 29.40 -8.37 -3.80
C PRO A 179 28.94 -9.73 -3.28
N ALA A 180 28.12 -9.77 -2.23
CA ALA A 180 27.59 -10.99 -1.65
C ALA A 180 26.26 -11.45 -2.28
N ALA A 181 25.71 -10.68 -3.22
CA ALA A 181 24.43 -10.98 -3.85
C ALA A 181 24.64 -11.87 -5.08
N ASN A 182 23.78 -12.89 -5.22
CA ASN A 182 23.70 -13.72 -6.42
C ASN A 182 22.66 -13.13 -7.37
N ILE A 183 23.07 -12.76 -8.58
CA ILE A 183 22.21 -12.18 -9.61
C ILE A 183 21.98 -13.23 -10.68
N THR A 184 20.71 -13.53 -10.95
CA THR A 184 20.27 -14.49 -11.95
C THR A 184 19.26 -13.88 -12.90
N TYR A 185 19.17 -14.42 -14.11
CA TYR A 185 18.23 -14.00 -15.14
C TYR A 185 17.41 -15.21 -15.60
N LEU A 186 16.16 -15.00 -15.96
CA LEU A 186 15.37 -16.05 -16.62
C LEU A 186 15.81 -16.15 -18.07
N SER A 187 16.33 -17.32 -18.45
CA SER A 187 17.02 -17.53 -19.74
C SER A 187 16.12 -17.70 -20.98
N GLU A 188 14.82 -17.81 -20.81
CA GLU A 188 13.86 -18.15 -21.87
C GLU A 188 12.90 -17.00 -22.24
N VAL A 189 13.20 -15.78 -21.84
CA VAL A 189 12.33 -14.65 -22.12
C VAL A 189 12.69 -14.03 -23.48
N LEU A 190 11.70 -13.79 -24.31
CA LEU A 190 11.86 -13.08 -25.56
C LEU A 190 12.26 -11.63 -25.28
N ILE A 191 13.27 -11.17 -26.01
CA ILE A 191 13.65 -9.75 -26.03
C ILE A 191 12.53 -9.00 -26.73
N ARG A 192 11.99 -7.98 -26.06
CA ARG A 192 11.00 -7.08 -26.66
C ARG A 192 11.74 -6.03 -27.49
N ASP A 193 11.29 -5.82 -28.70
CA ASP A 193 11.89 -4.82 -29.57
C ASP A 193 11.76 -3.43 -28.97
N GLY A 194 12.85 -2.68 -29.14
CA GLY A 194 12.99 -1.34 -28.61
C GLY A 194 11.94 -0.36 -29.14
N ILE A 195 11.78 0.70 -28.42
CA ILE A 195 10.84 1.76 -28.69
C ILE A 195 11.43 2.65 -29.77
N SER A 196 10.64 2.96 -30.79
CA SER A 196 11.06 3.96 -31.77
C SER A 196 11.14 5.33 -31.10
N ASP A 197 12.29 6.01 -31.25
CA ASP A 197 12.45 7.39 -30.78
C ASP A 197 11.58 8.32 -31.64
N ASP A 198 10.43 8.70 -31.10
CA ASP A 198 9.67 9.78 -31.71
C ASP A 198 10.20 11.11 -31.17
N HIS A 199 10.82 11.94 -31.89
CA HIS A 199 11.36 13.20 -31.43
C HIS A 199 10.28 14.26 -31.04
N VAL A 200 9.02 13.87 -30.87
CA VAL A 200 7.89 14.78 -30.63
C VAL A 200 8.09 15.60 -29.36
N LEU A 201 8.42 14.94 -28.23
CA LEU A 201 8.63 15.67 -26.97
C LEU A 201 9.79 16.67 -27.06
N ARG A 202 10.85 16.33 -27.78
CA ARG A 202 11.97 17.25 -27.99
C ARG A 202 11.58 18.43 -28.90
N ASN A 203 10.86 18.17 -29.97
CA ASN A 203 10.51 19.19 -30.96
C ASN A 203 9.37 20.10 -30.52
N GLU A 204 8.32 19.54 -29.93
CA GLU A 204 7.13 20.30 -29.52
C GLU A 204 7.28 20.94 -28.13
N TYR A 205 7.96 20.27 -27.18
CA TYR A 205 8.05 20.71 -25.78
C TYR A 205 9.47 21.06 -25.36
N GLY A 206 10.49 20.89 -26.23
CA GLY A 206 11.88 21.11 -25.86
C GLY A 206 12.33 20.28 -24.68
N TRP A 207 11.81 19.04 -24.55
CA TRP A 207 12.05 18.19 -23.41
C TRP A 207 12.65 16.83 -23.80
N PHE A 208 13.51 16.33 -22.96
CA PHE A 208 14.08 14.98 -22.98
C PHE A 208 14.50 14.58 -21.56
N PRO A 209 14.58 13.27 -21.24
CA PRO A 209 15.10 12.80 -19.95
C PRO A 209 16.54 13.29 -19.73
N LYS A 210 16.81 13.78 -18.52
CA LYS A 210 18.14 14.31 -18.16
C LYS A 210 18.87 13.38 -17.20
N ILE A 211 18.15 12.54 -16.49
CA ILE A 211 18.64 11.77 -15.36
C ILE A 211 18.87 10.32 -15.79
N SER A 212 20.12 9.87 -15.63
CA SER A 212 20.53 8.49 -15.94
C SER A 212 20.40 7.62 -14.68
N LEU A 213 19.60 6.56 -14.76
CA LEU A 213 19.43 5.61 -13.66
C LEU A 213 20.75 5.03 -13.15
N LEU A 214 21.66 4.65 -14.06
CA LEU A 214 22.94 4.04 -13.65
C LEU A 214 23.86 5.00 -12.89
N GLU A 215 23.76 6.30 -13.20
CA GLU A 215 24.52 7.35 -12.50
C GLU A 215 23.92 7.63 -11.12
N GLU A 216 22.60 7.68 -11.01
CA GLU A 216 21.90 7.95 -9.76
C GLU A 216 21.76 6.72 -8.82
N LEU A 217 22.05 5.51 -9.31
CA LEU A 217 21.78 4.29 -8.55
C LEU A 217 22.40 4.29 -7.14
N THR A 218 23.55 4.91 -6.98
CA THR A 218 24.23 5.03 -5.67
C THR A 218 23.46 5.98 -4.75
N GLU A 219 23.02 7.12 -5.26
CA GLU A 219 22.24 8.10 -4.52
C GLU A 219 20.88 7.54 -4.09
N ILE A 220 20.18 6.85 -5.02
CA ILE A 220 18.93 6.13 -4.72
C ILE A 220 19.13 5.11 -3.59
N TYR A 221 20.27 4.42 -3.57
CA TYR A 221 20.58 3.47 -2.51
C TYR A 221 20.89 4.18 -1.18
N GLU A 222 21.58 5.31 -1.20
CA GLU A 222 21.83 6.13 0.00
C GLU A 222 20.51 6.63 0.60
N ASP A 223 19.61 7.16 -0.20
CA ASP A 223 18.26 7.56 0.19
C ASP A 223 17.46 6.40 0.80
N TYR A 224 17.55 5.21 0.20
CA TYR A 224 16.96 4.00 0.75
C TYR A 224 17.52 3.69 2.14
N CYS A 225 18.84 3.76 2.30
CA CYS A 225 19.52 3.49 3.58
C CYS A 225 19.11 4.49 4.66
N GLU A 226 19.04 5.78 4.33
CA GLU A 226 18.61 6.81 5.27
C GLU A 226 17.20 6.55 5.78
N LYS A 227 16.26 6.28 4.87
CA LYS A 227 14.88 6.02 5.23
C LYS A 227 14.70 4.73 6.02
N THR A 228 15.41 3.69 5.62
CA THR A 228 15.36 2.40 6.31
C THR A 228 15.99 2.49 7.69
N ASN A 229 17.12 3.20 7.84
CA ASN A 229 17.76 3.41 9.14
C ASN A 229 16.89 4.27 10.08
N HIS A 230 16.22 5.29 9.59
CA HIS A 230 15.26 6.06 10.38
C HIS A 230 14.05 5.24 10.79
N LYS A 231 13.60 4.32 9.94
CA LYS A 231 12.45 3.46 10.20
C LYS A 231 12.81 2.27 11.09
N THR A 232 13.96 1.62 10.86
CA THR A 232 14.45 0.52 11.70
C THR A 232 14.76 1.02 13.11
N ARG A 233 15.38 2.19 13.28
CA ARG A 233 15.66 2.73 14.62
C ARG A 233 14.40 3.04 15.44
N LYS A 234 13.30 3.44 14.80
CA LYS A 234 12.00 3.63 15.47
C LYS A 234 11.20 2.31 15.60
N ILE A 235 11.22 1.49 14.56
CA ILE A 235 10.43 0.25 14.50
C ILE A 235 11.13 -0.88 15.25
N ASP A 236 12.46 -0.97 15.26
CA ASP A 236 13.18 -2.00 16.02
C ASP A 236 13.12 -1.73 17.53
N VAL A 237 13.15 -0.48 17.97
CA VAL A 237 12.88 -0.16 19.37
C VAL A 237 11.45 -0.53 19.73
N VAL A 238 10.46 -0.23 18.88
CA VAL A 238 9.05 -0.56 19.12
C VAL A 238 8.77 -2.04 18.87
N LYS A 239 9.33 -2.66 17.82
CA LYS A 239 9.16 -4.11 17.55
C LYS A 239 9.93 -4.99 18.53
N THR A 240 11.13 -4.58 18.97
CA THR A 240 11.86 -5.30 20.01
C THR A 240 11.14 -5.13 21.35
N PHE A 241 10.66 -3.93 21.65
CA PHE A 241 9.80 -3.69 22.82
C PHE A 241 8.49 -4.48 22.73
N LEU A 242 7.81 -4.52 21.59
CA LEU A 242 6.56 -5.26 21.38
C LEU A 242 6.77 -6.78 21.24
N LYS A 243 7.82 -7.27 20.56
CA LYS A 243 8.05 -8.72 20.42
C LYS A 243 8.50 -9.41 21.69
N VAL A 244 9.33 -8.78 22.49
CA VAL A 244 9.74 -9.30 23.81
C VAL A 244 8.60 -9.15 24.80
N HIS A 245 7.68 -8.19 24.61
CA HIS A 245 6.64 -7.82 25.55
C HIS A 245 5.22 -8.14 25.08
N ASP A 246 5.00 -8.72 23.90
CA ASP A 246 3.63 -8.99 23.39
C ASP A 246 2.82 -9.83 24.40
N LYS A 247 3.44 -10.86 24.99
CA LYS A 247 2.83 -11.64 26.07
C LYS A 247 2.69 -10.83 27.37
N ILE A 248 3.73 -10.04 27.69
CA ILE A 248 3.73 -9.23 28.93
C ILE A 248 2.74 -8.06 28.79
N VAL A 249 2.66 -7.43 27.62
CA VAL A 249 1.69 -6.36 27.34
C VAL A 249 0.26 -6.90 27.43
N LYS A 250 -0.03 -8.07 26.84
CA LYS A 250 -1.35 -8.71 26.92
C LYS A 250 -1.71 -9.10 28.34
N ILE A 251 -0.75 -9.60 29.14
CA ILE A 251 -0.96 -9.90 30.55
C ILE A 251 -1.17 -8.62 31.37
N ALA A 252 -0.39 -7.57 31.11
CA ALA A 252 -0.54 -6.29 31.77
C ALA A 252 -1.89 -5.64 31.46
N GLU A 253 -2.33 -5.72 30.20
CA GLU A 253 -3.64 -5.24 29.76
C GLU A 253 -4.78 -6.03 30.41
N LEU A 254 -4.67 -7.37 30.47
CA LEU A 254 -5.60 -8.23 31.15
C LEU A 254 -5.72 -7.86 32.65
N LEU A 255 -4.60 -7.64 33.34
CA LEU A 255 -4.61 -7.25 34.74
C LEU A 255 -5.17 -5.84 34.96
N LEU A 256 -4.76 -4.87 34.16
CA LEU A 256 -5.23 -3.49 34.26
C LEU A 256 -6.73 -3.40 34.01
N THR A 257 -7.21 -4.06 32.97
CA THR A 257 -8.64 -4.11 32.65
C THR A 257 -9.44 -4.83 33.72
N PHE A 258 -8.90 -5.90 34.31
CA PHE A 258 -9.49 -6.59 35.48
C PHE A 258 -9.74 -5.60 36.62
N PHE A 259 -8.77 -4.78 37.01
CA PHE A 259 -8.95 -3.81 38.09
C PHE A 259 -10.00 -2.74 37.73
N VAL A 260 -10.07 -2.34 36.44
CA VAL A 260 -11.11 -1.40 35.99
C VAL A 260 -12.50 -2.03 36.11
N PHE A 261 -12.68 -3.27 35.65
CA PHE A 261 -13.96 -3.98 35.76
C PHE A 261 -14.36 -4.26 37.21
N GLU A 262 -13.41 -4.60 38.07
CA GLU A 262 -13.67 -4.76 39.52
C GLU A 262 -14.08 -3.42 40.17
N ALA A 263 -13.46 -2.31 39.77
CA ALA A 263 -13.85 -0.99 40.25
C ALA A 263 -15.26 -0.62 39.78
N LEU A 264 -15.56 -0.87 38.48
CA LEU A 264 -16.89 -0.67 37.93
C LEU A 264 -17.95 -1.54 38.64
N ASN A 265 -17.63 -2.79 38.90
CA ASN A 265 -18.53 -3.72 39.58
C ASN A 265 -18.88 -3.25 41.02
N ARG A 266 -17.91 -2.66 41.74
CA ARG A 266 -18.16 -2.06 43.06
C ARG A 266 -19.07 -0.83 42.97
N VAL A 267 -18.89 0.00 41.94
CA VAL A 267 -19.75 1.19 41.76
C VAL A 267 -21.14 0.78 41.28
N ALA A 268 -21.20 -0.18 40.35
CA ALA A 268 -22.46 -0.69 39.80
C ALA A 268 -23.32 -1.44 40.82
N GLY A 269 -22.69 -2.12 41.75
CA GLY A 269 -23.40 -2.83 42.87
C GLY A 269 -24.28 -1.91 43.72
N ASN A 270 -24.03 -0.61 43.70
CA ASN A 270 -24.83 0.40 44.40
C ASN A 270 -26.00 0.97 43.61
N GLN A 271 -26.16 0.59 42.33
CA GLN A 271 -27.23 1.11 41.48
C GLN A 271 -28.11 -0.02 40.93
N VAL A 272 -29.40 0.05 41.18
CA VAL A 272 -30.41 -0.97 40.83
C VAL A 272 -30.43 -1.29 39.31
N GLN A 273 -30.11 -0.32 38.48
CA GLN A 273 -30.14 -0.48 37.01
C GLN A 273 -29.03 -1.39 36.46
N PHE A 274 -27.92 -1.52 37.16
CA PHE A 274 -26.76 -2.31 36.71
C PHE A 274 -26.69 -3.70 37.38
N GLN A 275 -27.57 -4.00 38.31
CA GLN A 275 -27.60 -5.31 38.99
C GLN A 275 -27.99 -6.48 38.06
N MET A 276 -28.55 -6.18 36.88
CA MET A 276 -28.90 -7.21 35.87
C MET A 276 -27.75 -7.63 34.97
N ILE A 277 -26.64 -6.88 34.96
CA ILE A 277 -25.51 -7.15 34.06
C ILE A 277 -24.34 -7.65 34.90
N ASP A 278 -23.95 -8.90 34.70
CA ASP A 278 -22.72 -9.42 35.32
C ASP A 278 -21.50 -8.90 34.54
N LEU A 279 -20.91 -7.80 35.03
CA LEU A 279 -19.74 -7.15 34.42
C LEU A 279 -18.51 -8.08 34.37
N ARG A 280 -18.42 -9.05 35.24
CA ARG A 280 -17.35 -10.07 35.23
C ARG A 280 -17.45 -10.96 34.01
N LEU A 281 -18.66 -11.37 33.68
CA LEU A 281 -18.92 -12.18 32.49
C LEU A 281 -18.60 -11.39 31.20
N VAL A 282 -18.95 -10.10 31.20
CA VAL A 282 -18.58 -9.21 30.08
C VAL A 282 -17.06 -9.14 29.91
N TYR A 283 -16.29 -9.03 30.97
CA TYR A 283 -14.83 -9.03 30.93
C TYR A 283 -14.27 -10.33 30.37
N ILE A 284 -14.79 -11.50 30.79
CA ILE A 284 -14.36 -12.82 30.29
C ILE A 284 -14.64 -12.95 28.77
N VAL A 285 -15.86 -12.60 28.32
CA VAL A 285 -16.26 -12.63 26.91
C VAL A 285 -15.37 -11.71 26.08
N LEU A 286 -15.07 -10.52 26.56
CA LEU A 286 -14.23 -9.55 25.87
C LEU A 286 -12.82 -10.09 25.64
N PHE A 287 -12.18 -10.64 26.66
CA PHE A 287 -10.82 -11.20 26.54
C PHE A 287 -10.79 -12.51 25.74
N SER A 288 -11.82 -13.34 25.83
CA SER A 288 -11.95 -14.53 25.01
C SER A 288 -12.08 -14.20 23.53
N SER A 289 -12.86 -13.18 23.19
CA SER A 289 -13.09 -12.76 21.80
C SER A 289 -11.90 -12.01 21.18
N LEU A 290 -11.18 -11.19 21.96
CA LEU A 290 -10.05 -10.40 21.45
C LEU A 290 -8.74 -11.20 21.36
N TYR A 291 -8.45 -12.03 22.37
CA TYR A 291 -7.14 -12.69 22.51
C TYR A 291 -7.20 -14.22 22.47
N GLY A 292 -8.40 -14.78 22.33
CA GLY A 292 -8.65 -16.21 22.22
C GLY A 292 -8.79 -16.93 23.55
N ILE A 293 -9.11 -18.23 23.48
CA ILE A 293 -9.56 -19.07 24.61
C ILE A 293 -8.58 -19.09 25.80
N ASN A 294 -7.27 -19.04 25.56
CA ASN A 294 -6.28 -19.07 26.64
C ASN A 294 -6.35 -17.84 27.55
N TYR A 295 -6.59 -16.67 26.98
CA TYR A 295 -6.76 -15.42 27.73
C TYR A 295 -8.15 -15.33 28.36
N GLY A 296 -9.18 -15.88 27.70
CA GLY A 296 -10.51 -16.06 28.29
C GLY A 296 -10.47 -16.93 29.56
N LEU A 297 -9.77 -18.06 29.51
CA LEU A 297 -9.57 -18.92 30.68
C LEU A 297 -8.78 -18.22 31.81
N ALA A 298 -7.77 -17.42 31.45
CA ALA A 298 -7.04 -16.63 32.46
C ALA A 298 -7.94 -15.55 33.10
N ALA A 299 -8.77 -14.88 32.30
CA ALA A 299 -9.77 -13.92 32.79
C ALA A 299 -10.80 -14.58 33.72
N ALA A 300 -11.34 -15.74 33.34
CA ALA A 300 -12.25 -16.52 34.16
C ALA A 300 -11.62 -16.94 35.49
N GLY A 301 -10.33 -17.32 35.45
CA GLY A 301 -9.57 -17.64 36.66
C GLY A 301 -9.42 -16.44 37.60
N LEU A 302 -9.11 -15.25 37.09
CA LEU A 302 -9.00 -14.01 37.88
C LEU A 302 -10.33 -13.61 38.49
N GLU A 303 -11.42 -13.66 37.74
CA GLU A 303 -12.77 -13.34 38.24
C GLU A 303 -13.25 -14.35 39.27
N THR A 304 -12.91 -15.63 39.08
CA THR A 304 -13.18 -16.67 40.07
C THR A 304 -12.48 -16.39 41.40
N LEU A 305 -11.21 -15.99 41.38
CA LEU A 305 -10.45 -15.62 42.58
C LEU A 305 -11.02 -14.37 43.22
N SER A 306 -11.43 -13.37 42.44
CA SER A 306 -12.08 -12.17 42.96
C SER A 306 -13.41 -12.47 43.65
N LEU A 307 -14.24 -13.34 43.07
CA LEU A 307 -15.51 -13.75 43.62
C LEU A 307 -15.33 -14.55 44.93
N LEU A 308 -14.35 -15.47 44.97
CA LEU A 308 -13.95 -16.19 46.16
C LEU A 308 -13.51 -15.24 47.30
N ALA A 309 -12.68 -14.24 46.95
CA ALA A 309 -12.26 -13.24 47.93
C ALA A 309 -13.44 -12.38 48.44
N ALA A 310 -14.44 -12.12 47.61
CA ALA A 310 -15.66 -11.43 48.02
C ALA A 310 -16.49 -12.27 49.00
N TYR A 311 -16.66 -13.56 48.71
CA TYR A 311 -17.39 -14.47 49.61
C TYR A 311 -16.70 -14.62 50.96
N THR A 312 -15.39 -14.73 51.03
CA THR A 312 -14.67 -14.80 52.31
C THR A 312 -14.81 -13.53 53.12
N LYS A 313 -14.88 -12.36 52.48
CA LYS A 313 -15.12 -11.07 53.18
C LYS A 313 -16.54 -10.94 53.75
N THR A 314 -17.51 -11.56 53.10
CA THR A 314 -18.90 -11.58 53.60
C THR A 314 -19.15 -12.62 54.69
N GLY A 315 -18.12 -13.36 55.11
CA GLY A 315 -18.21 -14.34 56.20
C GLY A 315 -18.71 -15.71 55.75
N ILE A 316 -18.83 -15.96 54.44
CA ILE A 316 -19.20 -17.28 53.92
C ILE A 316 -17.98 -18.21 54.07
N GLY A 317 -18.07 -19.18 54.96
CA GLY A 317 -17.01 -20.16 55.14
C GLY A 317 -16.86 -21.10 53.92
N TRP A 318 -15.66 -21.67 53.73
CA TRP A 318 -15.38 -22.61 52.65
C TRP A 318 -16.32 -23.81 52.60
N THR A 319 -16.80 -24.27 53.77
CA THR A 319 -17.78 -25.37 53.89
C THR A 319 -19.13 -24.97 53.30
N THR A 320 -19.63 -23.77 53.63
CA THR A 320 -20.90 -23.25 53.12
C THR A 320 -20.87 -22.99 51.61
N LEU A 321 -19.70 -22.56 51.10
CA LEU A 321 -19.50 -22.34 49.67
C LEU A 321 -19.70 -23.62 48.84
N PHE A 322 -19.22 -24.76 49.35
CA PHE A 322 -19.30 -26.04 48.63
C PHE A 322 -20.62 -26.78 48.80
N TYR A 323 -21.35 -26.52 49.89
CA TYR A 323 -22.60 -27.22 50.16
C TYR A 323 -23.84 -26.59 49.53
N GLU A 324 -23.79 -25.30 49.14
CA GLU A 324 -24.89 -24.62 48.45
C GLU A 324 -24.63 -24.49 46.96
N PRO A 325 -25.40 -25.18 46.10
CA PRO A 325 -25.21 -25.12 44.64
C PRO A 325 -25.31 -23.71 44.07
N SER A 326 -26.14 -22.84 44.62
CA SER A 326 -26.31 -21.45 44.20
C SER A 326 -25.02 -20.63 44.25
N ASN A 327 -24.08 -21.00 45.11
CA ASN A 327 -22.82 -20.27 45.28
C ASN A 327 -21.80 -20.58 44.18
N TRP A 328 -21.88 -21.71 43.51
CA TRP A 328 -20.92 -22.05 42.47
C TRP A 328 -21.50 -22.06 41.05
N ILE A 329 -22.78 -21.79 40.86
CA ILE A 329 -23.37 -21.54 39.55
C ILE A 329 -22.57 -20.46 38.77
N PRO A 330 -22.18 -19.30 39.34
CA PRO A 330 -21.41 -18.29 38.64
C PRO A 330 -20.05 -18.82 38.11
N PHE A 331 -19.37 -19.68 38.90
CA PHE A 331 -18.10 -20.27 38.45
C PHE A 331 -18.25 -21.15 37.21
N ILE A 332 -19.32 -21.94 37.17
CA ILE A 332 -19.62 -22.79 36.01
C ILE A 332 -19.82 -21.89 34.75
N PHE A 333 -20.56 -20.81 34.89
CA PHE A 333 -20.78 -19.87 33.79
C PHE A 333 -19.50 -19.21 33.32
N TYR A 334 -18.57 -18.84 34.21
CA TYR A 334 -17.31 -18.20 33.85
C TYR A 334 -16.39 -19.10 33.02
N PHE A 335 -16.48 -20.42 33.18
CA PHE A 335 -15.70 -21.37 32.39
C PHE A 335 -16.47 -21.98 31.21
N ALA A 336 -17.77 -21.75 31.10
CA ALA A 336 -18.61 -22.25 30.01
C ALA A 336 -18.69 -21.28 28.84
N VAL A 337 -18.35 -20.03 29.04
CA VAL A 337 -18.30 -18.94 28.02
C VAL A 337 -16.92 -18.86 27.41
#